data_87dc01e421f36ee63c456aea4492d734
#
_entry.id   87dc01e421f36ee63c456aea4492d734
#
_cell.length_a   1.000
_cell.length_b   1.000
_cell.length_c   1.000
_cell.angle_alpha   90.00
_cell.angle_beta   90.00
_cell.angle_gamma   90.00
#
_symmetry.space_group_name_H-M   'P 1'
#
loop_
_entity.id
_entity.type
_entity.pdbx_description
1 polymer ?
#
loop_
_entity_poly.entity_id
_entity_poly.type
_entity_poly.pdbx_seq_one_letter_code
_entity_poly.pdbx_strand_id
1 'polypeptide(L)'
;MAAGAPAQTLDQILDKYYENTGGLARWKAQTTRTATGKMTMQGMEFPVTMYEKAPVLQKMIINVQGKELVQAYDGKDAWTINPFAGGTAATRMSDEEAKEFKDNYFEDEFIDFQKKGHEVSLQGTEEIDGVKCFKVELIKNKHNDLEDATEIHYFDSENFVPIMMKSYARTGPAKGQEIMTYFSDYQEVDGLMFPFYIESKVAGQTVQKITVEKITLNEKLDDSLFAFPNK
;
A
#
# COMPACT_ATOMS: atom_id res chain seq x y z
N MET A 1 44.07 7.95 -0.62
CA MET A 1 42.77 8.23 -1.25
C MET A 1 41.94 6.97 -1.09
N ALA A 2 40.92 7.02 -0.23
CA ALA A 2 39.96 5.91 -0.10
C ALA A 2 39.09 5.95 -1.35
N ALA A 3 39.17 4.92 -2.19
CA ALA A 3 38.20 4.70 -3.25
C ALA A 3 36.84 4.52 -2.58
N GLY A 4 35.93 5.50 -2.75
CA GLY A 4 34.56 5.36 -2.28
C GLY A 4 33.96 4.10 -2.91
N ALA A 5 33.21 3.31 -2.12
CA ALA A 5 32.44 2.20 -2.65
C ALA A 5 31.57 2.73 -3.81
N PRO A 6 31.45 1.98 -4.92
CA PRO A 6 30.62 2.40 -6.04
C PRO A 6 29.19 2.65 -5.53
N ALA A 7 28.58 3.74 -5.99
CA ALA A 7 27.18 4.04 -5.66
C ALA A 7 26.30 2.87 -6.10
N GLN A 8 25.39 2.42 -5.23
CA GLN A 8 24.46 1.34 -5.58
C GLN A 8 23.52 1.78 -6.70
N THR A 9 23.21 0.86 -7.60
CA THR A 9 22.22 1.06 -8.66
C THR A 9 20.81 0.75 -8.17
N LEU A 10 19.79 1.23 -8.88
CA LEU A 10 18.40 0.88 -8.60
C LEU A 10 18.18 -0.64 -8.56
N ASP A 11 18.68 -1.34 -9.56
CA ASP A 11 18.53 -2.81 -9.66
C ASP A 11 19.12 -3.51 -8.44
N GLN A 12 20.32 -3.08 -8.00
CA GLN A 12 20.96 -3.65 -6.80
C GLN A 12 20.14 -3.40 -5.52
N ILE A 13 19.48 -2.25 -5.41
CA ILE A 13 18.62 -1.92 -4.26
C ILE A 13 17.37 -2.80 -4.28
N LEU A 14 16.71 -2.93 -5.42
CA LEU A 14 15.51 -3.76 -5.56
C LEU A 14 15.82 -5.26 -5.40
N ASP A 15 16.93 -5.74 -5.94
CA ASP A 15 17.38 -7.11 -5.75
C ASP A 15 17.60 -7.42 -4.26
N LYS A 16 18.26 -6.52 -3.53
CA LYS A 16 18.47 -6.65 -2.09
C LYS A 16 17.17 -6.56 -1.29
N TYR A 17 16.26 -5.69 -1.68
CA TYR A 17 14.92 -5.61 -1.09
C TYR A 17 14.22 -6.97 -1.17
N TYR A 18 14.15 -7.57 -2.36
CA TYR A 18 13.51 -8.88 -2.50
C TYR A 18 14.29 -9.99 -1.79
N GLU A 19 15.61 -9.99 -1.85
CA GLU A 19 16.44 -10.95 -1.13
C GLU A 19 16.13 -10.91 0.38
N ASN A 20 16.12 -9.72 0.97
CA ASN A 20 15.93 -9.52 2.40
C ASN A 20 14.48 -9.73 2.86
N THR A 21 13.52 -9.64 1.95
CA THR A 21 12.09 -9.80 2.26
C THR A 21 11.52 -11.16 1.85
N GLY A 22 12.38 -12.16 1.57
CA GLY A 22 11.98 -13.55 1.38
C GLY A 22 12.10 -14.10 -0.04
N GLY A 23 12.53 -13.26 -0.99
CA GLY A 23 12.86 -13.65 -2.36
C GLY A 23 11.77 -13.36 -3.38
N LEU A 24 12.17 -12.81 -4.53
CA LEU A 24 11.27 -12.42 -5.62
C LEU A 24 10.32 -13.55 -6.08
N ALA A 25 10.79 -14.80 -6.08
CA ALA A 25 9.97 -15.94 -6.50
C ALA A 25 8.76 -16.16 -5.56
N ARG A 26 8.94 -15.99 -4.23
CA ARG A 26 7.84 -16.11 -3.26
C ARG A 26 6.87 -14.91 -3.38
N TRP A 27 7.39 -13.71 -3.59
CA TRP A 27 6.56 -12.53 -3.86
C TRP A 27 5.66 -12.75 -5.07
N LYS A 28 6.20 -13.24 -6.18
CA LYS A 28 5.43 -13.56 -7.41
C LYS A 28 4.48 -14.74 -7.26
N ALA A 29 4.71 -15.64 -6.33
CA ALA A 29 3.86 -16.81 -6.11
C ALA A 29 2.63 -16.52 -5.25
N GLN A 30 2.50 -15.32 -4.69
CA GLN A 30 1.32 -14.95 -3.93
C GLN A 30 0.11 -14.80 -4.85
N THR A 31 -1.03 -15.31 -4.39
CA THR A 31 -2.31 -15.20 -5.12
C THR A 31 -3.36 -14.46 -4.31
N THR A 32 -3.31 -14.56 -2.99
CA THR A 32 -4.21 -13.88 -2.06
C THR A 32 -3.49 -13.47 -0.80
N ARG A 33 -4.00 -12.44 -0.14
CA ARG A 33 -3.59 -11.98 1.17
C ARG A 33 -4.79 -11.53 1.97
N THR A 34 -4.93 -12.05 3.19
CA THR A 34 -5.88 -11.54 4.19
C THR A 34 -5.09 -10.99 5.36
N ALA A 35 -5.36 -9.74 5.73
CA ALA A 35 -4.78 -9.14 6.92
C ALA A 35 -5.88 -8.70 7.88
N THR A 36 -5.72 -9.00 9.16
CA THR A 36 -6.59 -8.52 10.24
C THR A 36 -5.79 -7.70 11.22
N GLY A 37 -6.43 -6.73 11.84
CA GLY A 37 -5.76 -5.86 12.79
C GLY A 37 -6.68 -4.73 13.29
N LYS A 38 -6.04 -3.64 13.69
CA LYS A 38 -6.71 -2.45 14.20
C LYS A 38 -6.29 -1.23 13.40
N MET A 39 -7.28 -0.43 13.05
CA MET A 39 -7.07 0.90 12.48
C MET A 39 -7.38 1.96 13.54
N THR A 40 -6.44 2.86 13.80
CA THR A 40 -6.65 4.01 14.69
C THR A 40 -6.84 5.26 13.85
N MET A 41 -7.97 5.93 14.03
CA MET A 41 -8.27 7.23 13.44
C MET A 41 -8.83 8.16 14.51
N GLN A 42 -8.36 9.40 14.57
CA GLN A 42 -8.79 10.40 15.56
C GLN A 42 -8.76 9.89 17.02
N GLY A 43 -7.75 9.05 17.35
CA GLY A 43 -7.58 8.47 18.69
C GLY A 43 -8.50 7.29 19.02
N MET A 44 -9.36 6.85 18.12
CA MET A 44 -10.23 5.69 18.28
C MET A 44 -9.72 4.50 17.48
N GLU A 45 -9.80 3.32 18.08
CA GLU A 45 -9.41 2.06 17.45
C GLU A 45 -10.63 1.31 16.90
N PHE A 46 -10.48 0.78 15.68
CA PHE A 46 -11.51 0.02 15.00
C PHE A 46 -10.90 -1.29 14.47
N PRO A 47 -11.53 -2.44 14.67
CA PRO A 47 -11.13 -3.66 13.99
C PRO A 47 -11.18 -3.47 12.47
N VAL A 48 -10.14 -3.92 11.77
CA VAL A 48 -10.04 -3.86 10.32
C VAL A 48 -9.70 -5.25 9.78
N THR A 49 -10.31 -5.57 8.65
CA THR A 49 -9.96 -6.75 7.84
C THR A 49 -9.75 -6.31 6.40
N MET A 50 -8.62 -6.70 5.83
CA MET A 50 -8.26 -6.43 4.44
C MET A 50 -8.14 -7.76 3.69
N TYR A 51 -8.77 -7.85 2.53
CA TYR A 51 -8.70 -8.96 1.61
C TYR A 51 -8.15 -8.47 0.28
N GLU A 52 -7.18 -9.18 -0.24
CA GLU A 52 -6.59 -8.89 -1.53
C GLU A 52 -6.43 -10.17 -2.33
N LYS A 53 -6.67 -10.10 -3.63
CA LYS A 53 -6.50 -11.22 -4.56
C LYS A 53 -5.96 -10.72 -5.89
N ALA A 54 -4.95 -11.43 -6.39
CA ALA A 54 -4.36 -11.14 -7.69
C ALA A 54 -5.40 -11.19 -8.83
N PRO A 55 -5.32 -10.32 -9.84
CA PRO A 55 -4.29 -9.29 -9.97
C PRO A 55 -4.61 -7.95 -9.27
N VAL A 56 -5.90 -7.65 -8.95
CA VAL A 56 -6.33 -6.31 -8.53
C VAL A 56 -7.51 -6.29 -7.55
N LEU A 57 -8.05 -7.45 -7.17
CA LEU A 57 -9.24 -7.50 -6.30
C LEU A 57 -8.86 -7.11 -4.88
N GLN A 58 -9.61 -6.20 -4.28
CA GLN A 58 -9.36 -5.73 -2.92
C GLN A 58 -10.66 -5.40 -2.19
N LYS A 59 -10.68 -5.65 -0.89
CA LYS A 59 -11.79 -5.30 0.00
C LYS A 59 -11.27 -4.99 1.39
N MET A 60 -11.72 -3.87 1.95
CA MET A 60 -11.45 -3.48 3.32
C MET A 60 -12.77 -3.38 4.09
N ILE A 61 -12.80 -3.93 5.29
CA ILE A 61 -13.93 -3.86 6.22
C ILE A 61 -13.42 -3.24 7.51
N ILE A 62 -14.02 -2.12 7.93
CA ILE A 62 -13.74 -1.47 9.21
C ILE A 62 -15.00 -1.57 10.06
N ASN A 63 -14.88 -2.14 11.26
CA ASN A 63 -16.01 -2.21 12.19
C ASN A 63 -16.02 -0.97 13.09
N VAL A 64 -17.00 -0.11 12.90
CA VAL A 64 -17.18 1.11 13.67
C VAL A 64 -18.47 0.97 14.49
N GLN A 65 -18.34 0.77 15.80
CA GLN A 65 -19.48 0.66 16.74
C GLN A 65 -20.53 -0.41 16.31
N GLY A 66 -20.04 -1.56 15.82
CA GLY A 66 -20.91 -2.66 15.37
C GLY A 66 -21.51 -2.47 13.97
N LYS A 67 -21.13 -1.42 13.25
CA LYS A 67 -21.49 -1.20 11.84
C LYS A 67 -20.25 -1.37 10.97
N GLU A 68 -20.40 -2.02 9.83
CA GLU A 68 -19.32 -2.23 8.87
C GLU A 68 -19.27 -1.10 7.86
N LEU A 69 -18.15 -0.39 7.80
CA LEU A 69 -17.77 0.42 6.67
C LEU A 69 -16.96 -0.48 5.73
N VAL A 70 -17.43 -0.61 4.49
CA VAL A 70 -16.82 -1.48 3.48
C VAL A 70 -16.38 -0.66 2.30
N GLN A 71 -15.18 -0.94 1.81
CA GLN A 71 -14.68 -0.46 0.52
C GLN A 71 -14.15 -1.65 -0.24
N ALA A 72 -14.48 -1.76 -1.53
CA ALA A 72 -14.02 -2.87 -2.35
C ALA A 72 -13.87 -2.48 -3.82
N TYR A 73 -13.04 -3.25 -4.52
CA TYR A 73 -12.84 -3.19 -5.95
C TYR A 73 -12.90 -4.62 -6.53
N ASP A 74 -13.78 -4.85 -7.49
CA ASP A 74 -14.01 -6.15 -8.09
C ASP A 74 -13.24 -6.36 -9.42
N GLY A 75 -12.29 -5.47 -9.72
CA GLY A 75 -11.55 -5.45 -10.98
C GLY A 75 -12.20 -4.58 -12.07
N LYS A 76 -13.41 -4.08 -11.83
CA LYS A 76 -14.17 -3.21 -12.73
C LYS A 76 -14.76 -2.01 -12.00
N ASP A 77 -15.54 -2.26 -10.95
CA ASP A 77 -16.24 -1.26 -10.17
C ASP A 77 -15.64 -1.16 -8.76
N ALA A 78 -15.32 0.06 -8.32
CA ALA A 78 -15.09 0.35 -6.91
C ALA A 78 -16.42 0.69 -6.24
N TRP A 79 -16.65 0.16 -5.03
CA TRP A 79 -17.88 0.36 -4.31
C TRP A 79 -17.68 0.47 -2.80
N THR A 80 -18.66 1.05 -2.12
CA THR A 80 -18.61 1.24 -0.66
C THR A 80 -19.96 0.96 -0.02
N ILE A 81 -19.94 0.52 1.24
CA ILE A 81 -21.05 0.60 2.18
C ILE A 81 -20.60 1.56 3.28
N ASN A 82 -21.25 2.70 3.39
CA ASN A 82 -20.95 3.68 4.44
C ASN A 82 -22.22 3.97 5.29
N PRO A 83 -22.40 3.26 6.41
CA PRO A 83 -23.58 3.43 7.26
C PRO A 83 -23.64 4.81 7.95
N PHE A 84 -22.58 5.61 7.85
CA PHE A 84 -22.50 6.96 8.45
C PHE A 84 -22.81 8.07 7.44
N ALA A 85 -22.86 7.74 6.14
CA ALA A 85 -23.17 8.68 5.05
C ALA A 85 -24.55 8.45 4.41
N GLY A 86 -25.52 7.91 5.19
CA GLY A 86 -26.92 7.88 4.76
C GLY A 86 -27.48 6.54 4.33
N GLY A 87 -26.81 5.41 4.56
CA GLY A 87 -27.42 4.12 4.26
C GLY A 87 -26.51 2.91 4.43
N THR A 88 -27.14 1.73 4.54
CA THR A 88 -26.47 0.43 4.61
C THR A 88 -26.41 -0.27 3.26
N ALA A 89 -26.91 0.36 2.19
CA ALA A 89 -26.85 -0.17 0.84
C ALA A 89 -25.46 0.10 0.22
N ALA A 90 -24.98 -0.85 -0.56
CA ALA A 90 -23.76 -0.64 -1.35
C ALA A 90 -24.00 0.42 -2.44
N THR A 91 -23.04 1.31 -2.61
CA THR A 91 -23.04 2.34 -3.66
C THR A 91 -21.74 2.26 -4.45
N ARG A 92 -21.81 2.46 -5.78
CA ARG A 92 -20.60 2.59 -6.59
C ARG A 92 -19.92 3.90 -6.29
N MET A 93 -18.62 3.88 -6.22
CA MET A 93 -17.78 5.06 -6.12
C MET A 93 -17.78 5.82 -7.46
N SER A 94 -17.55 7.11 -7.41
CA SER A 94 -17.28 7.92 -8.61
C SER A 94 -15.97 7.46 -9.29
N ASP A 95 -15.79 7.83 -10.56
CA ASP A 95 -14.55 7.52 -11.28
C ASP A 95 -13.31 8.14 -10.61
N GLU A 96 -13.45 9.29 -9.98
CA GLU A 96 -12.39 9.95 -9.23
C GLU A 96 -12.01 9.14 -7.98
N GLU A 97 -12.98 8.75 -7.16
CA GLU A 97 -12.73 7.91 -5.98
C GLU A 97 -12.18 6.52 -6.35
N ALA A 98 -12.61 5.97 -7.48
CA ALA A 98 -12.17 4.66 -7.97
C ALA A 98 -10.71 4.65 -8.46
N LYS A 99 -10.10 5.80 -8.75
CA LYS A 99 -8.70 5.89 -9.23
C LYS A 99 -7.72 5.21 -8.28
N GLU A 100 -7.88 5.38 -6.97
CA GLU A 100 -6.99 4.78 -5.96
C GLU A 100 -6.99 3.25 -6.04
N PHE A 101 -8.13 2.65 -6.38
CA PHE A 101 -8.27 1.20 -6.50
C PHE A 101 -7.76 0.67 -7.83
N LYS A 102 -7.99 1.39 -8.92
CA LYS A 102 -7.63 0.98 -10.28
C LYS A 102 -6.12 0.92 -10.50
N ASP A 103 -5.36 1.78 -9.80
CA ASP A 103 -3.92 1.88 -9.95
C ASP A 103 -3.15 0.99 -8.96
N ASN A 104 -3.85 0.30 -8.05
CA ASN A 104 -3.24 -0.60 -7.08
C ASN A 104 -3.28 -2.05 -7.59
N TYR A 105 -2.11 -2.64 -7.75
CA TYR A 105 -1.94 -4.04 -8.05
C TYR A 105 -1.77 -4.84 -6.74
N PHE A 106 -2.20 -6.09 -6.75
CA PHE A 106 -1.92 -7.03 -5.66
C PHE A 106 -0.42 -7.31 -5.51
N GLU A 107 0.26 -7.44 -6.64
CA GLU A 107 1.68 -7.66 -6.71
C GLU A 107 2.44 -6.38 -6.36
N ASP A 108 3.53 -6.50 -5.60
CA ASP A 108 4.41 -5.40 -5.26
C ASP A 108 4.74 -4.52 -6.48
N GLU A 109 4.73 -3.22 -6.32
CA GLU A 109 4.79 -2.23 -7.41
C GLU A 109 6.10 -2.26 -8.18
N PHE A 110 7.19 -2.63 -7.54
CA PHE A 110 8.51 -2.75 -8.16
C PHE A 110 8.71 -4.04 -8.93
N ILE A 111 7.86 -5.06 -8.75
CA ILE A 111 7.90 -6.28 -9.55
C ILE A 111 7.43 -5.97 -10.97
N ASP A 112 8.27 -6.28 -11.96
CA ASP A 112 7.95 -6.10 -13.38
C ASP A 112 7.37 -4.69 -13.69
N PHE A 113 7.82 -3.66 -12.98
CA PHE A 113 7.26 -2.31 -13.01
C PHE A 113 7.14 -1.73 -14.44
N GLN A 114 8.10 -2.04 -15.32
CA GLN A 114 8.03 -1.60 -16.72
C GLN A 114 6.86 -2.22 -17.48
N LYS A 115 6.50 -3.50 -17.18
CA LYS A 115 5.34 -4.16 -17.79
C LYS A 115 4.02 -3.58 -17.30
N LYS A 116 4.00 -3.03 -16.08
CA LYS A 116 2.86 -2.30 -15.51
C LYS A 116 2.76 -0.86 -16.05
N GLY A 117 3.71 -0.42 -16.90
CA GLY A 117 3.76 0.95 -17.41
C GLY A 117 4.27 1.96 -16.37
N HIS A 118 4.92 1.50 -15.30
CA HIS A 118 5.53 2.35 -14.30
C HIS A 118 6.94 2.78 -14.70
N GLU A 119 7.35 3.94 -14.22
CA GLU A 119 8.75 4.41 -14.27
C GLU A 119 9.29 4.41 -12.84
N VAL A 120 10.49 3.86 -12.67
CA VAL A 120 11.20 3.82 -11.38
C VAL A 120 12.58 4.38 -11.54
N SER A 121 13.00 5.27 -10.66
CA SER A 121 14.31 5.90 -10.71
C SER A 121 14.90 6.11 -9.31
N LEU A 122 16.23 5.94 -9.21
CA LEU A 122 16.98 6.24 -7.99
C LEU A 122 17.30 7.74 -7.94
N GLN A 123 16.79 8.44 -6.94
CA GLN A 123 16.96 9.89 -6.74
C GLN A 123 18.10 10.24 -5.77
N GLY A 124 18.94 9.26 -5.41
CA GLY A 124 20.04 9.44 -4.47
C GLY A 124 19.73 8.92 -3.07
N THR A 125 20.24 9.60 -2.05
CA THR A 125 20.05 9.21 -0.65
C THR A 125 19.54 10.39 0.18
N GLU A 126 18.74 10.09 1.20
CA GLU A 126 18.19 11.07 2.14
C GLU A 126 18.16 10.45 3.55
N GLU A 127 18.22 11.26 4.59
CA GLU A 127 18.09 10.79 5.97
C GLU A 127 16.65 10.98 6.44
N ILE A 128 16.02 9.90 6.89
CA ILE A 128 14.66 9.89 7.43
C ILE A 128 14.72 9.45 8.90
N ASP A 129 14.36 10.34 9.80
CA ASP A 129 14.38 10.11 11.26
C ASP A 129 15.70 9.50 11.77
N GLY A 130 16.85 9.95 11.22
CA GLY A 130 18.18 9.48 11.57
C GLY A 130 18.64 8.21 10.84
N VAL A 131 17.81 7.65 9.96
CA VAL A 131 18.14 6.49 9.12
C VAL A 131 18.52 6.95 7.73
N LYS A 132 19.70 6.55 7.25
CA LYS A 132 20.13 6.80 5.87
C LYS A 132 19.31 5.90 4.92
N CYS A 133 18.64 6.51 3.94
CA CYS A 133 17.77 5.82 3.00
C CYS A 133 18.18 6.06 1.56
N PHE A 134 17.95 5.06 0.72
CA PHE A 134 17.86 5.26 -0.73
C PHE A 134 16.50 5.85 -1.06
N LYS A 135 16.51 6.93 -1.86
CA LYS A 135 15.31 7.61 -2.32
C LYS A 135 14.96 7.11 -3.72
N VAL A 136 13.89 6.36 -3.83
CA VAL A 136 13.40 5.76 -5.07
C VAL A 136 12.08 6.39 -5.45
N GLU A 137 12.02 6.99 -6.63
CA GLU A 137 10.81 7.55 -7.19
C GLU A 137 10.10 6.50 -8.06
N LEU A 138 8.81 6.36 -7.85
CA LEU A 138 7.90 5.54 -8.64
C LEU A 138 6.84 6.44 -9.26
N ILE A 139 6.72 6.43 -10.57
CA ILE A 139 5.65 7.08 -11.33
C ILE A 139 4.74 6.00 -11.88
N LYS A 140 3.53 5.89 -11.34
CA LYS A 140 2.54 4.90 -11.76
C LYS A 140 1.87 5.36 -13.05
N ASN A 141 1.71 4.45 -14.00
CA ASN A 141 0.92 4.61 -15.23
C ASN A 141 0.89 6.04 -15.74
N LYS A 142 1.75 6.49 -16.60
CA LYS A 142 1.86 7.84 -17.19
C LYS A 142 0.51 8.53 -17.48
N HIS A 143 -0.27 8.81 -16.43
CA HIS A 143 -1.52 9.55 -16.55
C HIS A 143 -1.23 11.06 -16.64
N ASN A 144 -2.21 11.83 -17.11
CA ASN A 144 -2.07 13.27 -17.37
C ASN A 144 -1.81 14.11 -16.10
N ASP A 145 -2.00 13.54 -14.89
CA ASP A 145 -1.75 14.17 -13.60
C ASP A 145 -0.59 13.47 -12.89
N LEU A 146 0.65 13.76 -13.32
CA LEU A 146 1.88 13.14 -12.81
C LEU A 146 2.04 13.29 -11.29
N GLU A 147 1.63 14.41 -10.69
CA GLU A 147 1.71 14.62 -9.24
C GLU A 147 0.91 13.58 -8.47
N ASP A 148 -0.27 13.23 -8.96
CA ASP A 148 -1.15 12.24 -8.33
C ASP A 148 -0.64 10.80 -8.50
N ALA A 149 0.21 10.55 -9.49
CA ALA A 149 0.74 9.22 -9.79
C ALA A 149 2.14 8.97 -9.22
N THR A 150 2.78 9.99 -8.64
CA THR A 150 4.14 9.91 -8.15
C THR A 150 4.19 9.50 -6.68
N GLU A 151 5.01 8.51 -6.37
CA GLU A 151 5.36 8.08 -5.03
C GLU A 151 6.87 8.13 -4.85
N ILE A 152 7.33 8.46 -3.65
CA ILE A 152 8.74 8.40 -3.30
C ILE A 152 8.90 7.43 -2.14
N HIS A 153 9.63 6.35 -2.39
CA HIS A 153 9.90 5.30 -1.41
C HIS A 153 11.30 5.49 -0.84
N TYR A 154 11.42 5.38 0.47
CA TYR A 154 12.66 5.52 1.21
C TYR A 154 13.04 4.15 1.79
N PHE A 155 14.04 3.52 1.17
CA PHE A 155 14.56 2.22 1.58
C PHE A 155 15.72 2.42 2.55
N ASP A 156 15.65 1.83 3.74
CA ASP A 156 16.78 1.75 4.66
C ASP A 156 18.02 1.22 3.93
N SER A 157 19.14 1.96 4.01
CA SER A 157 20.35 1.61 3.28
C SER A 157 21.12 0.40 3.85
N GLU A 158 20.74 -0.10 5.03
CA GLU A 158 21.35 -1.27 5.66
C GLU A 158 20.49 -2.52 5.44
N ASN A 159 19.16 -2.40 5.65
CA ASN A 159 18.22 -3.53 5.57
C ASN A 159 17.50 -3.62 4.23
N PHE A 160 17.55 -2.59 3.40
CA PHE A 160 16.91 -2.52 2.07
C PHE A 160 15.40 -2.73 2.09
N VAL A 161 14.74 -2.39 3.19
CA VAL A 161 13.28 -2.39 3.29
C VAL A 161 12.75 -0.95 3.28
N PRO A 162 11.58 -0.68 2.69
CA PRO A 162 10.98 0.64 2.75
C PRO A 162 10.58 0.97 4.19
N ILE A 163 11.02 2.12 4.71
CA ILE A 163 10.63 2.62 6.04
C ILE A 163 9.66 3.78 5.95
N MET A 164 9.61 4.45 4.80
CA MET A 164 8.69 5.53 4.55
C MET A 164 8.35 5.62 3.07
N MET A 165 7.13 6.01 2.77
CA MET A 165 6.66 6.38 1.44
C MET A 165 6.00 7.76 1.52
N LYS A 166 6.25 8.57 0.52
CA LYS A 166 5.63 9.88 0.32
C LYS A 166 4.76 9.84 -0.92
N SER A 167 3.52 10.26 -0.78
CA SER A 167 2.54 10.35 -1.87
C SER A 167 1.67 11.58 -1.69
N TYR A 168 0.68 11.76 -2.57
CA TYR A 168 -0.28 12.87 -2.48
C TYR A 168 -1.70 12.34 -2.42
N ALA A 169 -2.55 12.97 -1.57
CA ALA A 169 -3.96 12.64 -1.50
C ALA A 169 -4.62 12.93 -2.85
N ARG A 170 -5.26 11.92 -3.44
CA ARG A 170 -5.85 12.01 -4.79
C ARG A 170 -7.31 12.46 -4.77
N THR A 171 -7.97 12.27 -3.64
CA THR A 171 -9.41 12.52 -3.49
C THR A 171 -9.74 13.20 -2.16
N GLY A 172 -10.97 13.66 -2.03
CA GLY A 172 -11.50 14.21 -0.79
C GLY A 172 -10.95 15.58 -0.39
N PRO A 173 -11.21 16.01 0.88
CA PRO A 173 -10.83 17.35 1.36
C PRO A 173 -9.31 17.59 1.45
N ALA A 174 -8.52 16.52 1.50
CA ALA A 174 -7.07 16.57 1.56
C ALA A 174 -6.39 16.49 0.17
N LYS A 175 -7.15 16.50 -0.93
CA LYS A 175 -6.60 16.37 -2.29
C LYS A 175 -5.44 17.33 -2.53
N GLY A 176 -4.33 16.78 -3.06
CA GLY A 176 -3.07 17.49 -3.32
C GLY A 176 -2.19 17.69 -2.08
N GLN A 177 -2.63 17.28 -0.89
CA GLN A 177 -1.77 17.32 0.29
C GLN A 177 -0.83 16.11 0.30
N GLU A 178 0.39 16.36 0.78
CA GLU A 178 1.40 15.33 0.97
C GLU A 178 1.00 14.37 2.09
N ILE A 179 1.11 13.08 1.81
CA ILE A 179 0.92 11.99 2.77
C ILE A 179 2.26 11.30 2.96
N MET A 180 2.73 11.23 4.20
CA MET A 180 3.88 10.42 4.58
C MET A 180 3.39 9.16 5.28
N THR A 181 3.67 7.99 4.70
CA THR A 181 3.33 6.69 5.27
C THR A 181 4.59 5.99 5.73
N TYR A 182 4.67 5.71 7.02
CA TYR A 182 5.80 5.04 7.68
C TYR A 182 5.48 3.56 7.86
N PHE A 183 6.49 2.72 7.67
CA PHE A 183 6.42 1.26 7.80
C PHE A 183 7.41 0.80 8.86
N SER A 184 6.98 -0.02 9.79
CA SER A 184 7.83 -0.60 10.83
C SER A 184 7.29 -1.93 11.33
N ASP A 185 7.98 -2.54 12.30
CA ASP A 185 7.63 -3.85 12.87
C ASP A 185 7.50 -4.91 11.76
N TYR A 186 8.57 -5.06 10.96
CA TYR A 186 8.62 -6.08 9.92
C TYR A 186 8.66 -7.48 10.53
N GLN A 187 7.69 -8.32 10.18
CA GLN A 187 7.56 -9.68 10.67
C GLN A 187 7.47 -10.67 9.50
N GLU A 188 7.99 -11.88 9.72
CA GLU A 188 7.96 -12.95 8.74
C GLU A 188 6.59 -13.66 8.75
N VAL A 189 6.02 -13.83 7.56
CA VAL A 189 4.83 -14.64 7.32
C VAL A 189 5.09 -15.54 6.11
N ASP A 190 5.10 -16.84 6.29
CA ASP A 190 5.35 -17.84 5.25
C ASP A 190 6.62 -17.57 4.42
N GLY A 191 7.67 -17.05 5.09
CA GLY A 191 8.97 -16.74 4.49
C GLY A 191 9.02 -15.42 3.73
N LEU A 192 8.04 -14.54 3.90
CA LEU A 192 8.00 -13.16 3.38
C LEU A 192 7.92 -12.18 4.53
N MET A 193 8.57 -11.02 4.38
CA MET A 193 8.57 -9.96 5.39
C MET A 193 7.51 -8.91 5.06
N PHE A 194 6.62 -8.61 6.03
CA PHE A 194 5.60 -7.58 5.94
C PHE A 194 5.70 -6.60 7.10
N PRO A 195 5.41 -5.29 6.89
CA PRO A 195 5.28 -4.35 7.99
C PRO A 195 4.00 -4.64 8.78
N PHE A 196 4.10 -4.75 10.10
CA PHE A 196 2.95 -4.93 11.01
C PHE A 196 2.49 -3.62 11.64
N TYR A 197 3.24 -2.54 11.46
CA TYR A 197 2.82 -1.21 11.85
C TYR A 197 2.97 -0.22 10.70
N ILE A 198 1.87 0.46 10.39
CA ILE A 198 1.78 1.44 9.31
C ILE A 198 1.17 2.72 9.88
N GLU A 199 1.85 3.87 9.72
CA GLU A 199 1.36 5.16 10.19
C GLU A 199 1.37 6.17 9.05
N SER A 200 0.20 6.80 8.79
CA SER A 200 0.08 7.86 7.79
C SER A 200 -0.07 9.23 8.45
N LYS A 201 0.71 10.19 7.96
CA LYS A 201 0.72 11.58 8.43
C LYS A 201 0.42 12.54 7.28
N VAL A 202 -0.37 13.58 7.58
CA VAL A 202 -0.62 14.72 6.70
C VAL A 202 -0.23 15.98 7.46
N ALA A 203 0.58 16.84 6.87
CA ALA A 203 1.12 18.04 7.51
C ALA A 203 1.76 17.76 8.90
N GLY A 204 2.47 16.63 9.02
CA GLY A 204 3.13 16.18 10.25
C GLY A 204 2.21 15.64 11.34
N GLN A 205 0.90 15.61 11.11
CA GLN A 205 -0.08 15.04 12.06
C GLN A 205 -0.50 13.64 11.63
N THR A 206 -0.50 12.70 12.58
CA THR A 206 -1.00 11.35 12.33
C THR A 206 -2.49 11.38 12.05
N VAL A 207 -2.87 10.91 10.86
CA VAL A 207 -4.27 10.80 10.44
C VAL A 207 -4.79 9.37 10.56
N GLN A 208 -3.90 8.39 10.43
CA GLN A 208 -4.25 6.97 10.49
C GLN A 208 -3.06 6.15 11.00
N LYS A 209 -3.37 5.09 11.74
CA LYS A 209 -2.44 4.01 12.09
C LYS A 209 -3.11 2.68 11.82
N ILE A 210 -2.35 1.71 11.31
CA ILE A 210 -2.80 0.32 11.19
C ILE A 210 -1.79 -0.54 11.95
N THR A 211 -2.29 -1.28 12.94
CA THR A 211 -1.55 -2.33 13.62
C THR A 211 -2.08 -3.67 13.11
N VAL A 212 -1.27 -4.37 12.34
CA VAL A 212 -1.61 -5.70 11.83
C VAL A 212 -1.44 -6.71 12.96
N GLU A 213 -2.42 -7.60 13.13
CA GLU A 213 -2.38 -8.67 14.11
C GLU A 213 -2.08 -10.03 13.46
N LYS A 214 -2.56 -10.21 12.22
CA LYS A 214 -2.35 -11.46 11.48
C LYS A 214 -2.38 -11.20 9.98
N ILE A 215 -1.49 -11.88 9.25
CA ILE A 215 -1.55 -12.03 7.79
C ILE A 215 -1.67 -13.51 7.46
N THR A 216 -2.52 -13.84 6.48
CA THR A 216 -2.66 -15.18 5.92
C THR A 216 -2.49 -15.08 4.41
N LEU A 217 -1.59 -15.89 3.86
CA LEU A 217 -1.26 -15.89 2.43
C LEU A 217 -1.88 -17.09 1.72
N ASN A 218 -2.21 -16.91 0.44
CA ASN A 218 -2.58 -17.99 -0.48
C ASN A 218 -3.81 -18.82 -0.04
N GLU A 219 -4.66 -18.27 0.84
CA GLU A 219 -5.94 -18.90 1.16
C GLU A 219 -6.93 -18.77 0.00
N LYS A 220 -7.86 -19.70 -0.10
CA LYS A 220 -8.88 -19.66 -1.16
C LYS A 220 -9.89 -18.55 -0.85
N LEU A 221 -9.88 -17.48 -1.65
CA LEU A 221 -10.90 -16.43 -1.63
C LEU A 221 -11.78 -16.53 -2.89
N ASP A 222 -13.09 -16.52 -2.68
CA ASP A 222 -14.06 -16.49 -3.78
C ASP A 222 -14.17 -15.06 -4.33
N ASP A 223 -14.30 -14.91 -5.67
CA ASP A 223 -14.40 -13.58 -6.29
C ASP A 223 -15.68 -12.85 -5.88
N SER A 224 -16.73 -13.57 -5.49
CA SER A 224 -17.96 -12.99 -4.94
C SER A 224 -17.75 -12.17 -3.67
N LEU A 225 -16.65 -12.41 -2.94
CA LEU A 225 -16.26 -11.60 -1.77
C LEU A 225 -16.05 -10.13 -2.14
N PHE A 226 -15.56 -9.88 -3.35
CA PHE A 226 -15.20 -8.54 -3.85
C PHE A 226 -16.31 -7.92 -4.69
N ALA A 227 -17.23 -8.73 -5.19
CA ALA A 227 -18.27 -8.30 -6.11
C ALA A 227 -19.22 -7.28 -5.49
N PHE A 228 -19.70 -6.35 -6.31
CA PHE A 228 -20.78 -5.43 -5.91
C PHE A 228 -22.00 -6.26 -5.48
N PRO A 229 -22.54 -6.06 -4.25
CA PRO A 229 -23.67 -6.85 -3.77
C PRO A 229 -24.89 -6.62 -4.67
N ASN A 230 -25.32 -7.66 -5.38
CA ASN A 230 -26.62 -7.65 -6.05
C ASN A 230 -27.70 -7.82 -4.98
N LYS A 231 -28.74 -6.97 -5.05
CA LYS A 231 -29.91 -7.08 -4.16
C LYS A 231 -30.64 -8.40 -4.39
#